data_6ec97503b917b0c26977b48d16388291
#
_entry.id   6ec97503b917b0c26977b48d16388291
#
_cell.length_a   1.000
_cell.length_b   1.000
_cell.length_c   1.000
_cell.angle_alpha   90.00
_cell.angle_beta   90.00
_cell.angle_gamma   90.00
#
_symmetry.space_group_name_H-M   'P 1'
#
loop_
_entity.id
_entity.type
_entity.pdbx_description
1 polymer ?
#
loop_
_entity_poly.entity_id
_entity_poly.type
_entity_poly.pdbx_seq_one_letter_code
_entity_poly.pdbx_strand_id
1 'polypeptide(L)'
;MKKRQIGKLGLMLLAGILMAGCGKPKEEAKTPKYTIGVVTKSKSSEYWMSVCSGMEDAAEKENAEVVILSPNSETDQKTQKKMIKDLLKMPIDALAVSTVNSYDNADYIELAKNRGIEVYAYDTPV
;
A
#
# COMPACT_ATOMS: atom_id res chain seq x y z
N MET A 1 -11.83 75.83 -26.80
CA MET A 1 -10.69 76.03 -27.73
C MET A 1 -9.77 74.83 -27.65
N LYS A 2 -9.35 74.38 -28.84
CA LYS A 2 -8.23 73.45 -29.15
C LYS A 2 -8.35 72.00 -28.65
N LYS A 3 -8.71 71.09 -29.47
CA LYS A 3 -8.07 70.42 -30.62
C LYS A 3 -6.93 69.46 -30.25
N ARG A 4 -7.20 68.17 -30.64
CA ARG A 4 -6.32 67.27 -31.41
C ARG A 4 -5.23 66.58 -30.56
N GLN A 5 -4.90 65.34 -30.77
CA GLN A 5 -4.69 64.47 -31.95
C GLN A 5 -4.79 62.98 -31.50
N ILE A 6 -5.43 62.26 -32.15
CA ILE A 6 -5.26 60.97 -32.85
C ILE A 6 -3.79 60.54 -33.01
N GLY A 7 -3.42 59.41 -32.42
CA GLY A 7 -2.19 58.71 -32.67
C GLY A 7 -2.49 57.21 -32.89
N LYS A 8 -2.28 56.82 -34.11
CA LYS A 8 -2.58 55.59 -34.77
C LYS A 8 -1.61 54.44 -34.31
N LEU A 9 -2.13 53.25 -34.36
CA LEU A 9 -1.51 52.05 -34.96
C LEU A 9 -0.36 51.38 -34.17
N GLY A 10 -0.65 50.22 -33.70
CA GLY A 10 0.32 49.23 -33.25
C GLY A 10 -0.35 47.88 -33.13
N LEU A 11 -0.81 47.38 -34.29
CA LEU A 11 -1.25 45.97 -34.43
C LEU A 11 -0.01 45.10 -34.39
N MET A 12 0.25 44.47 -33.25
CA MET A 12 1.28 43.43 -33.15
C MET A 12 0.61 42.11 -32.78
N LEU A 13 0.35 41.33 -33.82
CA LEU A 13 0.03 39.91 -33.70
C LEU A 13 1.23 39.17 -33.07
N LEU A 14 1.12 38.82 -31.81
CA LEU A 14 2.00 37.82 -31.21
C LEU A 14 1.26 36.49 -31.25
N ALA A 15 1.61 35.66 -32.23
CA ALA A 15 1.23 34.27 -32.29
C ALA A 15 1.88 33.51 -31.11
N GLY A 16 1.11 33.34 -30.04
CA GLY A 16 1.48 32.48 -28.92
C GLY A 16 1.38 31.02 -29.36
N ILE A 17 2.53 30.39 -29.50
CA ILE A 17 2.67 28.93 -29.72
C ILE A 17 2.09 28.23 -28.51
N LEU A 18 0.91 27.63 -28.65
CA LEU A 18 0.36 26.65 -27.71
C LEU A 18 1.23 25.39 -27.78
N MET A 19 2.23 25.29 -26.91
CA MET A 19 2.91 24.04 -26.57
C MET A 19 1.86 23.15 -25.86
N ALA A 20 1.20 22.32 -26.65
CA ALA A 20 0.44 21.19 -26.12
C ALA A 20 1.42 20.22 -25.47
N GLY A 21 1.72 20.44 -24.20
CA GLY A 21 2.41 19.47 -23.36
C GLY A 21 1.51 18.24 -23.22
N CYS A 22 1.85 17.15 -23.90
CA CYS A 22 1.31 15.83 -23.61
C CYS A 22 1.80 15.41 -22.22
N GLY A 23 1.22 15.97 -21.17
CA GLY A 23 1.26 15.40 -19.84
C GLY A 23 0.39 14.15 -19.85
N LYS A 24 0.98 12.96 -19.72
CA LYS A 24 0.21 11.76 -19.36
C LYS A 24 -0.65 12.12 -18.15
N PRO A 25 -1.96 11.79 -18.14
CA PRO A 25 -2.75 12.00 -16.95
C PRO A 25 -2.06 11.24 -15.82
N LYS A 26 -1.72 11.96 -14.73
CA LYS A 26 -1.35 11.30 -13.47
C LYS A 26 -2.58 10.50 -13.07
N GLU A 27 -2.45 9.18 -13.11
CA GLU A 27 -3.45 8.31 -12.53
C GLU A 27 -3.56 8.73 -11.05
N GLU A 28 -4.71 9.28 -10.69
CA GLU A 28 -4.99 9.60 -9.28
C GLU A 28 -4.91 8.27 -8.53
N ALA A 29 -3.98 8.18 -7.59
CA ALA A 29 -3.84 7.01 -6.73
C ALA A 29 -5.19 6.80 -6.01
N LYS A 30 -5.90 5.75 -6.38
CA LYS A 30 -7.17 5.40 -5.74
C LYS A 30 -6.88 5.08 -4.27
N THR A 31 -7.64 5.68 -3.37
CA THR A 31 -7.58 5.30 -1.95
C THR A 31 -7.91 3.82 -1.84
N PRO A 32 -7.08 3.00 -1.20
CA PRO A 32 -7.34 1.58 -1.05
C PRO A 32 -8.64 1.36 -0.27
N LYS A 33 -9.39 0.35 -0.69
CA LYS A 33 -10.66 -0.01 -0.05
C LYS A 33 -10.45 -0.75 1.26
N TYR A 34 -9.38 -1.52 1.35
CA TYR A 34 -8.98 -2.31 2.52
C TYR A 34 -7.48 -2.25 2.69
N THR A 35 -7.03 -2.33 3.95
CA THR A 35 -5.62 -2.50 4.32
C THR A 35 -5.45 -3.83 5.04
N ILE A 36 -4.63 -4.72 4.48
CA ILE A 36 -4.40 -6.06 5.01
C ILE A 36 -2.97 -6.13 5.53
N GLY A 37 -2.82 -6.42 6.82
CA GLY A 37 -1.52 -6.75 7.41
C GLY A 37 -1.16 -8.20 7.08
N VAL A 38 0.05 -8.43 6.63
CA VAL A 38 0.55 -9.78 6.27
C VAL A 38 1.84 -10.07 7.00
N VAL A 39 1.95 -11.25 7.60
CA VAL A 39 3.23 -11.74 8.16
C VAL A 39 3.55 -13.11 7.56
N THR A 40 4.69 -13.18 6.90
CA THR A 40 5.25 -14.42 6.35
C THR A 40 6.20 -15.08 7.34
N LYS A 41 6.71 -16.28 7.00
CA LYS A 41 7.75 -16.94 7.81
C LYS A 41 9.16 -16.40 7.53
N SER A 42 9.41 -15.90 6.33
CA SER A 42 10.72 -15.43 5.93
C SER A 42 10.64 -14.51 4.72
N LYS A 43 11.68 -13.73 4.50
CA LYS A 43 11.91 -12.97 3.27
C LYS A 43 13.09 -13.49 2.44
N SER A 44 13.72 -14.59 2.85
CA SER A 44 14.99 -15.07 2.29
C SER A 44 14.86 -16.22 1.30
N SER A 45 13.67 -16.79 1.09
CA SER A 45 13.45 -17.86 0.12
C SER A 45 12.67 -17.38 -1.11
N GLU A 46 12.95 -17.97 -2.27
CA GLU A 46 12.22 -17.69 -3.52
C GLU A 46 10.72 -18.00 -3.39
N TYR A 47 10.38 -19.01 -2.61
CA TYR A 47 8.99 -19.34 -2.30
C TYR A 47 8.27 -18.16 -1.65
N TRP A 48 8.82 -17.63 -0.54
CA TRP A 48 8.19 -16.51 0.15
C TRP A 48 8.18 -15.21 -0.66
N MET A 49 9.23 -14.96 -1.46
CA MET A 49 9.23 -13.82 -2.39
C MET A 49 8.10 -13.95 -3.41
N SER A 50 7.87 -15.14 -3.96
CA SER A 50 6.77 -15.39 -4.90
C SER A 50 5.40 -15.22 -4.25
N VAL A 51 5.24 -15.68 -3.01
CA VAL A 51 4.01 -15.50 -2.22
C VAL A 51 3.73 -14.00 -2.01
N CYS A 52 4.72 -13.22 -1.59
CA CYS A 52 4.58 -11.77 -1.40
C CYS A 52 4.20 -11.07 -2.70
N SER A 53 4.87 -11.37 -3.81
CA SER A 53 4.54 -10.78 -5.11
C SER A 53 3.10 -11.10 -5.54
N GLY A 54 2.65 -12.35 -5.32
CA GLY A 54 1.26 -12.71 -5.61
C GLY A 54 0.24 -11.97 -4.75
N MET A 55 0.57 -11.66 -3.49
CA MET A 55 -0.28 -10.86 -2.62
C MET A 55 -0.34 -9.40 -3.05
N GLU A 56 0.79 -8.81 -3.46
CA GLU A 56 0.86 -7.44 -3.99
C GLU A 56 0.06 -7.32 -5.28
N ASP A 57 0.20 -8.27 -6.21
CA ASP A 57 -0.56 -8.32 -7.47
C ASP A 57 -2.07 -8.44 -7.23
N ALA A 58 -2.48 -9.24 -6.26
CA ALA A 58 -3.89 -9.40 -5.89
C ALA A 58 -4.45 -8.12 -5.26
N ALA A 59 -3.69 -7.49 -4.37
CA ALA A 59 -4.09 -6.24 -3.73
C ALA A 59 -4.29 -5.12 -4.75
N GLU A 60 -3.40 -4.98 -5.73
CA GLU A 60 -3.55 -4.00 -6.81
C GLU A 60 -4.85 -4.22 -7.61
N LYS A 61 -5.15 -5.48 -7.97
CA LYS A 61 -6.37 -5.82 -8.73
C LYS A 61 -7.65 -5.52 -7.95
N GLU A 62 -7.64 -5.73 -6.64
CA GLU A 62 -8.79 -5.55 -5.76
C GLU A 62 -8.89 -4.14 -5.15
N ASN A 63 -8.00 -3.22 -5.53
CA ASN A 63 -7.88 -1.88 -4.92
C ASN A 63 -7.74 -1.96 -3.40
N ALA A 64 -6.89 -2.88 -2.93
CA ALA A 64 -6.51 -3.04 -1.54
C ALA A 64 -5.04 -2.64 -1.34
N GLU A 65 -4.66 -2.40 -0.11
CA GLU A 65 -3.27 -2.25 0.31
C GLU A 65 -2.83 -3.46 1.12
N VAL A 66 -1.62 -3.95 0.91
CA VAL A 66 -1.00 -4.95 1.76
C VAL A 66 0.24 -4.38 2.44
N VAL A 67 0.34 -4.60 3.75
CA VAL A 67 1.52 -4.27 4.54
C VAL A 67 2.18 -5.57 4.94
N ILE A 68 3.24 -5.96 4.21
CA ILE A 68 3.91 -7.25 4.40
C ILE A 68 5.14 -7.10 5.29
N LEU A 69 5.16 -7.83 6.39
CA LEU A 69 6.32 -7.97 7.26
C LEU A 69 6.83 -9.40 7.24
N SER A 70 8.15 -9.57 7.19
CA SER A 70 8.78 -10.88 7.08
C SER A 70 10.05 -10.94 7.92
N PRO A 71 10.20 -11.90 8.83
CA PRO A 71 11.46 -12.12 9.54
C PRO A 71 12.55 -12.58 8.57
N ASN A 72 13.79 -12.58 9.02
CA ASN A 72 14.92 -13.04 8.20
C ASN A 72 15.02 -14.57 8.12
N SER A 73 14.40 -15.28 9.05
CA SER A 73 14.46 -16.75 9.16
C SER A 73 13.10 -17.32 9.49
N GLU A 74 12.80 -18.49 8.91
CA GLU A 74 11.59 -19.27 9.18
C GLU A 74 11.51 -19.84 10.61
N THR A 75 12.57 -19.68 11.40
CA THR A 75 12.63 -20.12 12.81
C THR A 75 12.56 -18.95 13.81
N ASP A 76 12.53 -17.71 13.32
CA ASP A 76 12.52 -16.52 14.19
C ASP A 76 11.10 -16.16 14.66
N GLN A 77 10.55 -17.01 15.52
CA GLN A 77 9.23 -16.81 16.11
C GLN A 77 9.12 -15.50 16.89
N LYS A 78 10.18 -15.09 17.61
CA LYS A 78 10.16 -13.87 18.43
C LYS A 78 9.96 -12.63 17.58
N THR A 79 10.72 -12.50 16.50
CA THR A 79 10.58 -11.38 15.56
C THR A 79 9.24 -11.44 14.86
N GLN A 80 8.77 -12.63 14.44
CA GLN A 80 7.47 -12.78 13.82
C GLN A 80 6.33 -12.29 14.72
N LYS A 81 6.30 -12.74 15.99
CA LYS A 81 5.31 -12.27 16.97
C LYS A 81 5.33 -10.76 17.18
N LYS A 82 6.54 -10.17 17.22
CA LYS A 82 6.66 -8.71 17.31
C LYS A 82 6.05 -8.02 16.10
N MET A 83 6.33 -8.50 14.90
CA MET A 83 5.78 -7.97 13.65
C MET A 83 4.26 -8.05 13.62
N ILE A 84 3.67 -9.18 14.03
CA ILE A 84 2.22 -9.34 14.15
C ILE A 84 1.63 -8.29 15.09
N LYS A 85 2.21 -8.13 16.29
CA LYS A 85 1.75 -7.14 17.27
C LYS A 85 1.93 -5.70 16.78
N ASP A 86 2.94 -5.43 15.98
CA ASP A 86 3.13 -4.10 15.40
C ASP A 86 2.09 -3.80 14.31
N LEU A 87 1.78 -4.77 13.43
CA LEU A 87 0.67 -4.64 12.48
C LEU A 87 -0.67 -4.43 13.17
N LEU A 88 -0.92 -5.17 14.23
CA LEU A 88 -2.16 -5.02 15.00
C LEU A 88 -2.31 -3.65 15.67
N LYS A 89 -1.27 -2.82 15.76
CA LYS A 89 -1.36 -1.42 16.22
C LYS A 89 -1.72 -0.45 15.09
N MET A 90 -1.57 -0.88 13.83
CA MET A 90 -1.90 -0.09 12.66
C MET A 90 -3.40 -0.16 12.34
N PRO A 91 -3.93 0.75 11.53
CA PRO A 91 -5.32 0.70 11.05
C PRO A 91 -5.45 -0.31 9.91
N ILE A 92 -5.38 -1.61 10.21
CA ILE A 92 -5.60 -2.70 9.26
C ILE A 92 -7.00 -3.29 9.45
N ASP A 93 -7.59 -3.76 8.35
CA ASP A 93 -8.92 -4.39 8.34
C ASP A 93 -8.85 -5.89 8.61
N ALA A 94 -7.75 -6.53 8.22
CA ALA A 94 -7.51 -7.96 8.42
C ALA A 94 -6.04 -8.25 8.63
N LEU A 95 -5.73 -9.38 9.24
CA LEU A 95 -4.38 -9.92 9.43
C LEU A 95 -4.28 -11.28 8.76
N ALA A 96 -3.38 -11.44 7.79
CA ALA A 96 -3.01 -12.74 7.23
C ALA A 96 -1.65 -13.18 7.79
N VAL A 97 -1.56 -14.39 8.28
CA VAL A 97 -0.34 -14.89 8.92
C VAL A 97 -0.03 -16.35 8.53
N SER A 98 1.23 -16.60 8.18
CA SER A 98 1.80 -17.94 8.15
C SER A 98 2.71 -18.09 9.36
N THR A 99 2.21 -18.74 10.42
CA THR A 99 2.92 -18.80 11.70
C THR A 99 4.13 -19.73 11.67
N VAL A 100 5.20 -19.35 12.36
CA VAL A 100 6.36 -20.19 12.62
C VAL A 100 6.01 -21.31 13.62
N ASN A 101 5.10 -21.05 14.57
CA ASN A 101 4.69 -21.99 15.59
C ASN A 101 3.17 -22.03 15.73
N SER A 102 2.55 -23.14 15.39
CA SER A 102 1.09 -23.34 15.43
C SER A 102 0.49 -23.38 16.84
N TYR A 103 1.30 -23.54 17.87
CA TYR A 103 0.83 -23.78 19.25
C TYR A 103 0.92 -22.55 20.16
N ASP A 104 1.50 -21.45 19.70
CA ASP A 104 1.75 -20.27 20.53
C ASP A 104 1.25 -18.99 19.86
N ASN A 105 -0.06 -18.95 19.59
CA ASN A 105 -0.69 -17.89 18.81
C ASN A 105 -1.81 -17.16 19.55
N ALA A 106 -2.25 -17.69 20.71
CA ALA A 106 -3.43 -17.20 21.42
C ALA A 106 -3.35 -15.69 21.75
N ASP A 107 -2.18 -15.18 22.10
CA ASP A 107 -1.98 -13.81 22.54
C ASP A 107 -2.26 -12.78 21.44
N TYR A 108 -1.85 -13.03 20.21
CA TYR A 108 -2.14 -12.09 19.13
C TYR A 108 -3.52 -12.32 18.50
N ILE A 109 -4.04 -13.55 18.52
CA ILE A 109 -5.41 -13.84 18.09
C ILE A 109 -6.42 -13.12 18.99
N GLU A 110 -6.22 -13.18 20.31
CA GLU A 110 -7.05 -12.45 21.28
C GLU A 110 -6.93 -10.93 21.07
N LEU A 111 -5.73 -10.41 20.86
CA LEU A 111 -5.50 -9.00 20.58
C LEU A 111 -6.21 -8.56 19.30
N ALA A 112 -6.14 -9.33 18.23
CA ALA A 112 -6.84 -9.06 16.98
C ALA A 112 -8.36 -9.04 17.18
N LYS A 113 -8.90 -10.06 17.86
CA LYS A 113 -10.32 -10.17 18.18
C LYS A 113 -10.83 -8.95 18.97
N ASN A 114 -10.08 -8.53 19.99
CA ASN A 114 -10.45 -7.37 20.81
C ASN A 114 -10.46 -6.05 20.02
N ARG A 115 -9.81 -6.03 18.85
CA ARG A 115 -9.79 -4.89 17.94
C ARG A 115 -10.74 -5.04 16.75
N GLY A 116 -11.49 -6.14 16.68
CA GLY A 116 -12.38 -6.44 15.55
C GLY A 116 -11.64 -6.74 14.25
N ILE A 117 -10.36 -7.17 14.32
CA ILE A 117 -9.53 -7.54 13.19
C ILE A 117 -9.63 -9.05 12.99
N GLU A 118 -10.05 -9.48 11.81
CA GLU A 118 -10.09 -10.90 11.46
C GLU A 118 -8.69 -11.44 11.16
N VAL A 119 -8.42 -12.69 11.59
CA VAL A 119 -7.14 -13.37 11.38
C VAL A 119 -7.33 -14.52 10.41
N TYR A 120 -6.58 -14.50 9.33
CA TYR A 120 -6.53 -15.53 8.31
C TYR A 120 -5.19 -16.27 8.35
N ALA A 121 -5.23 -17.58 8.57
CA ALA A 121 -4.06 -18.42 8.47
C ALA A 121 -3.86 -18.91 7.03
N TYR A 122 -2.61 -18.93 6.57
CA TYR A 122 -2.24 -19.54 5.30
C TYR A 122 -0.94 -20.31 5.46
N ASP A 123 -0.70 -21.31 4.61
CA ASP A 123 0.44 -22.25 4.65
C ASP A 123 0.50 -23.06 5.95
N THR A 124 0.57 -22.40 7.11
CA THR A 124 0.59 -23.06 8.43
C THR A 124 -0.56 -22.56 9.29
N PRO A 125 -1.38 -23.45 9.87
CA PRO A 125 -2.50 -23.06 10.72
C PRO A 125 -2.04 -22.37 12.02
N VAL A 126 -2.94 -21.57 12.60
CA VAL A 126 -2.80 -20.87 13.87
C VAL A 126 -3.62 -21.53 14.97
#